data_dc7477a6bd68478e145fd2b4ae03202b
#
_entry.id   dc7477a6bd68478e145fd2b4ae03202b
#
_cell.length_a   1.000
_cell.length_b   1.000
_cell.length_c   1.000
_cell.angle_alpha   90.00
_cell.angle_beta   90.00
_cell.angle_gamma   90.00
#
_symmetry.space_group_name_H-M   'P 1'
#
loop_
_entity.id
_entity.type
_entity.pdbx_description
1 polymer ?
#
loop_
_entity_poly.entity_id
_entity_poly.type
_entity_poly.pdbx_seq_one_letter_code
_entity_poly.pdbx_strand_id
1 'polypeptide(L)'
;MTPTNRWNRTRYRLYAPIYDIVARPLERGRRRAIARLDPRPSDRILLVGCGTGMDLDYLPEEAAVTAVDLTPTMVRRTEARAEALDRTVGLAVGDAHTLPFEDDAFDAVLLHLVLSVVPDPEAVVEETTRVLSPDGRVSIYDKFAPADADPSLARRVANPVARLLFADLNRPLEPMVAGTPLDVARRESFLGGLYTATVARPSVEE
;
A
#
# COMPACT_ATOMS: atom_id res chain seq x y z
N MET A 1 14.72 -6.48 12.73
CA MET A 1 14.00 -5.19 12.69
C MET A 1 15.01 -4.07 12.51
N THR A 2 14.99 -3.39 11.36
CA THR A 2 15.93 -2.31 11.04
C THR A 2 15.70 -1.06 11.92
N PRO A 3 16.70 -0.17 12.10
CA PRO A 3 16.52 1.09 12.82
C PRO A 3 15.40 1.95 12.24
N THR A 4 15.22 1.94 10.93
CA THR A 4 14.16 2.66 10.20
C THR A 4 12.76 2.13 10.55
N ASN A 5 12.59 0.80 10.69
CA ASN A 5 11.32 0.21 11.11
C ASN A 5 10.95 0.58 12.55
N ARG A 6 11.94 0.68 13.45
CA ARG A 6 11.72 1.17 14.83
C ARG A 6 11.26 2.63 14.84
N TRP A 7 11.85 3.48 14.00
CA TRP A 7 11.46 4.88 13.84
C TRP A 7 10.04 4.99 13.28
N ASN A 8 9.71 4.24 12.23
CA ASN A 8 8.38 4.21 11.64
C ASN A 8 7.32 3.82 12.67
N ARG A 9 7.52 2.76 13.47
CA ARG A 9 6.59 2.39 14.54
C ARG A 9 6.32 3.52 15.53
N THR A 10 7.36 4.22 15.98
CA THR A 10 7.21 5.32 16.95
C THR A 10 6.45 6.48 16.34
N ARG A 11 6.80 6.86 15.12
CA ARG A 11 6.20 7.96 14.37
C ARG A 11 4.71 7.73 14.11
N TYR A 12 4.34 6.59 13.56
CA TYR A 12 2.93 6.28 13.26
C TYR A 12 2.07 6.14 14.51
N ARG A 13 2.63 5.71 15.64
CA ARG A 13 1.92 5.74 16.92
C ARG A 13 1.53 7.16 17.34
N LEU A 14 2.41 8.14 17.10
CA LEU A 14 2.17 9.55 17.43
C LEU A 14 1.18 10.22 16.45
N TYR A 15 1.26 9.89 15.16
CA TYR A 15 0.41 10.49 14.13
C TYR A 15 -0.96 9.83 13.98
N ALA A 16 -1.16 8.63 14.53
CA ALA A 16 -2.41 7.91 14.44
C ALA A 16 -3.67 8.77 14.73
N PRO A 17 -3.71 9.68 15.74
CA PRO A 17 -4.91 10.47 16.02
C PRO A 17 -5.32 11.46 14.93
N ILE A 18 -4.37 11.95 14.13
CA ILE A 18 -4.60 12.98 13.11
C ILE A 18 -4.48 12.40 11.68
N TYR A 19 -4.13 11.12 11.57
CA TYR A 19 -3.83 10.47 10.29
C TYR A 19 -4.99 10.58 9.29
N ASP A 20 -6.21 10.30 9.73
CA ASP A 20 -7.40 10.34 8.85
C ASP A 20 -7.67 11.75 8.31
N ILE A 21 -7.41 12.80 9.11
CA ILE A 21 -7.58 14.19 8.66
C ILE A 21 -6.57 14.52 7.54
N VAL A 22 -5.31 14.08 7.71
CA VAL A 22 -4.24 14.29 6.73
C VAL A 22 -4.46 13.43 5.48
N ALA A 23 -5.06 12.25 5.62
CA ALA A 23 -5.31 11.32 4.53
C ALA A 23 -6.59 11.63 3.72
N ARG A 24 -7.53 12.42 4.25
CA ARG A 24 -8.79 12.80 3.54
C ARG A 24 -8.61 13.30 2.11
N PRO A 25 -7.64 14.19 1.78
CA PRO A 25 -7.44 14.64 0.39
C PRO A 25 -7.06 13.49 -0.57
N LEU A 26 -6.56 12.38 -0.05
CA LEU A 26 -6.12 11.22 -0.81
C LEU A 26 -7.23 10.18 -1.03
N GLU A 27 -8.39 10.37 -0.39
CA GLU A 27 -9.51 9.44 -0.41
C GLU A 27 -10.06 9.19 -1.84
N ARG A 28 -10.13 10.26 -2.66
CA ARG A 28 -10.58 10.11 -4.06
C ARG A 28 -9.64 9.23 -4.88
N GLY A 29 -8.34 9.37 -4.69
CA GLY A 29 -7.32 8.54 -5.36
C GLY A 29 -7.39 7.10 -4.90
N ARG A 30 -7.50 6.87 -3.59
CA ARG A 30 -7.67 5.56 -2.95
C ARG A 30 -8.90 4.83 -3.51
N ARG A 31 -10.08 5.45 -3.48
CA ARG A 31 -11.30 4.88 -4.03
C ARG A 31 -11.17 4.51 -5.51
N ARG A 32 -10.51 5.36 -6.32
CA ARG A 32 -10.26 5.06 -7.72
C ARG A 32 -9.26 3.93 -7.93
N ALA A 33 -8.22 3.85 -7.09
CA ALA A 33 -7.25 2.75 -7.13
C ALA A 33 -7.95 1.41 -6.88
N ILE A 34 -8.81 1.34 -5.86
CA ILE A 34 -9.60 0.15 -5.55
C ILE A 34 -10.60 -0.17 -6.68
N ALA A 35 -11.32 0.83 -7.20
CA ALA A 35 -12.24 0.62 -8.31
C ALA A 35 -11.54 0.09 -9.58
N ARG A 36 -10.25 0.42 -9.80
CA ARG A 36 -9.46 -0.10 -10.92
C ARG A 36 -8.92 -1.51 -10.69
N LEU A 37 -8.67 -1.85 -9.44
CA LEU A 37 -8.33 -3.21 -9.04
C LEU A 37 -9.48 -4.15 -9.35
N ASP A 38 -10.72 -3.63 -9.30
CA ASP A 38 -11.96 -4.38 -9.52
C ASP A 38 -12.05 -5.61 -8.60
N PRO A 39 -12.02 -5.38 -7.25
CA PRO A 39 -12.07 -6.48 -6.30
C PRO A 39 -13.45 -7.16 -6.35
N ARG A 40 -13.44 -8.50 -6.26
CA ARG A 40 -14.65 -9.32 -6.35
C ARG A 40 -15.13 -9.73 -4.95
N PRO A 41 -16.43 -10.00 -4.78
CA PRO A 41 -16.95 -10.51 -3.52
C PRO A 41 -16.28 -11.82 -3.04
N SER A 42 -15.81 -12.64 -3.97
CA SER A 42 -15.14 -13.92 -3.68
C SER A 42 -13.64 -13.80 -3.41
N ASP A 43 -13.04 -12.61 -3.57
CA ASP A 43 -11.59 -12.45 -3.44
C ASP A 43 -11.14 -12.57 -1.97
N ARG A 44 -10.00 -13.20 -1.79
CA ARG A 44 -9.16 -13.10 -0.58
C ARG A 44 -8.28 -11.87 -0.75
N ILE A 45 -8.51 -10.84 0.04
CA ILE A 45 -7.86 -9.54 -0.12
C ILE A 45 -6.90 -9.28 1.03
N LEU A 46 -5.66 -8.90 0.72
CA LEU A 46 -4.67 -8.47 1.71
C LEU A 46 -4.46 -6.94 1.66
N LEU A 47 -4.59 -6.30 2.81
CA LEU A 47 -4.19 -4.90 3.02
C LEU A 47 -2.81 -4.88 3.69
N VAL A 48 -1.76 -4.53 2.95
CA VAL A 48 -0.40 -4.37 3.48
C VAL A 48 -0.19 -2.93 3.93
N GLY A 49 0.24 -2.74 5.19
CA GLY A 49 0.34 -1.41 5.80
C GLY A 49 -1.04 -0.76 5.95
N CYS A 50 -2.00 -1.49 6.50
CA CYS A 50 -3.42 -1.13 6.52
C CYS A 50 -3.72 0.21 7.23
N GLY A 51 -2.80 0.72 8.06
CA GLY A 51 -2.95 1.99 8.76
C GLY A 51 -4.21 2.04 9.63
N THR A 52 -5.12 2.96 9.32
CA THR A 52 -6.41 3.12 10.02
C THR A 52 -7.57 2.39 9.33
N GLY A 53 -7.27 1.55 8.34
CA GLY A 53 -8.27 0.73 7.65
C GLY A 53 -9.13 1.46 6.63
N MET A 54 -8.73 2.65 6.15
CA MET A 54 -9.53 3.47 5.21
C MET A 54 -9.89 2.76 3.91
N ASP A 55 -9.14 1.74 3.50
CA ASP A 55 -9.45 0.95 2.29
C ASP A 55 -10.70 0.09 2.47
N LEU A 56 -11.05 -0.30 3.70
CA LEU A 56 -12.22 -1.14 3.99
C LEU A 56 -13.52 -0.54 3.51
N ASP A 57 -13.64 0.79 3.47
CA ASP A 57 -14.86 1.50 3.03
C ASP A 57 -15.20 1.27 1.56
N TYR A 58 -14.24 0.77 0.76
CA TYR A 58 -14.36 0.67 -0.69
C TYR A 58 -14.25 -0.77 -1.22
N LEU A 59 -14.07 -1.74 -0.33
CA LEU A 59 -13.99 -3.15 -0.70
C LEU A 59 -15.38 -3.80 -0.65
N PRO A 60 -15.64 -4.83 -1.47
CA PRO A 60 -16.88 -5.61 -1.39
C PRO A 60 -17.11 -6.15 0.03
N GLU A 61 -18.34 -6.10 0.52
CA GLU A 61 -18.68 -6.51 1.90
C GLU A 61 -18.40 -8.01 2.12
N GLU A 62 -18.63 -8.83 1.12
CA GLU A 62 -18.49 -10.29 1.17
C GLU A 62 -17.04 -10.77 0.99
N ALA A 63 -16.13 -9.90 0.54
CA ALA A 63 -14.73 -10.29 0.33
C ALA A 63 -14.04 -10.64 1.65
N ALA A 64 -13.26 -11.72 1.63
CA ALA A 64 -12.44 -12.14 2.76
C ALA A 64 -11.22 -11.22 2.90
N VAL A 65 -11.24 -10.29 3.86
CA VAL A 65 -10.18 -9.30 4.05
C VAL A 65 -9.24 -9.70 5.18
N THR A 66 -7.94 -9.63 4.91
CA THR A 66 -6.87 -9.68 5.91
C THR A 66 -6.08 -8.38 5.87
N ALA A 67 -5.73 -7.83 7.03
CA ALA A 67 -5.02 -6.57 7.14
C ALA A 67 -3.77 -6.72 8.03
N VAL A 68 -2.63 -6.24 7.56
CA VAL A 68 -1.36 -6.27 8.28
C VAL A 68 -0.77 -4.87 8.37
N ASP A 69 -0.24 -4.53 9.55
CA ASP A 69 0.53 -3.30 9.79
C ASP A 69 1.67 -3.56 10.77
N LEU A 70 2.78 -2.85 10.58
CA LEU A 70 3.93 -2.91 11.49
C LEU A 70 3.58 -2.45 12.91
N THR A 71 2.55 -1.61 13.06
CA THR A 71 2.21 -0.88 14.27
C THR A 71 0.94 -1.42 14.91
N PRO A 72 1.00 -2.01 16.13
CA PRO A 72 -0.18 -2.52 16.83
C PRO A 72 -1.29 -1.46 17.01
N THR A 73 -0.92 -0.19 17.11
CA THR A 73 -1.88 0.92 17.22
C THR A 73 -2.69 1.11 15.93
N MET A 74 -2.07 0.89 14.76
CA MET A 74 -2.77 0.95 13.47
C MET A 74 -3.68 -0.25 13.30
N VAL A 75 -3.22 -1.45 13.64
CA VAL A 75 -4.05 -2.67 13.60
C VAL A 75 -5.32 -2.48 14.44
N ARG A 76 -5.21 -1.97 15.68
CA ARG A 76 -6.40 -1.67 16.52
C ARG A 76 -7.33 -0.64 15.91
N ARG A 77 -6.81 0.33 15.13
CA ARG A 77 -7.67 1.31 14.44
C ARG A 77 -8.39 0.70 13.24
N THR A 78 -7.71 -0.19 12.52
CA THR A 78 -8.34 -0.99 11.47
C THR A 78 -9.44 -1.88 12.05
N GLU A 79 -9.20 -2.51 13.21
CA GLU A 79 -10.19 -3.29 13.95
C GLU A 79 -11.43 -2.46 14.29
N ALA A 80 -11.25 -1.31 14.95
CA ALA A 80 -12.36 -0.42 15.29
C ALA A 80 -13.13 0.08 14.06
N ARG A 81 -12.45 0.28 12.92
CA ARG A 81 -13.11 0.64 11.67
C ARG A 81 -13.89 -0.53 11.08
N ALA A 82 -13.34 -1.75 11.12
CA ALA A 82 -14.02 -2.96 10.68
C ALA A 82 -15.30 -3.19 11.49
N GLU A 83 -15.22 -3.05 12.82
CA GLU A 83 -16.38 -3.10 13.72
C GLU A 83 -17.44 -2.04 13.36
N ALA A 84 -17.03 -0.81 13.08
CA ALA A 84 -17.95 0.28 12.69
C ALA A 84 -18.63 0.03 11.33
N LEU A 85 -18.03 -0.81 10.47
CA LEU A 85 -18.56 -1.22 9.18
C LEU A 85 -19.31 -2.57 9.25
N ASP A 86 -19.44 -3.18 10.44
CA ASP A 86 -20.00 -4.52 10.67
C ASP A 86 -19.29 -5.59 9.80
N ARG A 87 -17.94 -5.51 9.70
CA ARG A 87 -17.12 -6.41 8.89
C ARG A 87 -16.19 -7.26 9.73
N THR A 88 -16.09 -8.54 9.37
CA THR A 88 -15.04 -9.41 9.90
C THR A 88 -13.78 -9.27 9.07
N VAL A 89 -12.65 -8.92 9.71
CA VAL A 89 -11.34 -8.72 9.07
C VAL A 89 -10.29 -9.52 9.84
N GLY A 90 -9.49 -10.33 9.14
CA GLY A 90 -8.30 -10.95 9.71
C GLY A 90 -7.25 -9.86 10.02
N LEU A 91 -6.69 -9.85 11.23
CA LEU A 91 -5.76 -8.79 11.66
C LEU A 91 -4.43 -9.38 12.10
N ALA A 92 -3.32 -8.80 11.59
CA ALA A 92 -1.99 -9.20 11.97
C ALA A 92 -1.08 -7.98 12.23
N VAL A 93 -0.20 -8.09 13.22
CA VAL A 93 0.94 -7.18 13.38
C VAL A 93 2.13 -7.84 12.69
N GLY A 94 2.64 -7.22 11.62
CA GLY A 94 3.69 -7.82 10.80
C GLY A 94 4.53 -6.78 10.05
N ASP A 95 5.70 -7.21 9.59
CA ASP A 95 6.57 -6.43 8.72
C ASP A 95 6.26 -6.78 7.26
N ALA A 96 6.02 -5.76 6.43
CA ALA A 96 5.71 -5.94 5.01
C ALA A 96 6.86 -6.59 4.21
N HIS A 97 8.10 -6.58 4.75
CA HIS A 97 9.25 -7.25 4.14
C HIS A 97 9.26 -8.77 4.39
N THR A 98 8.42 -9.28 5.29
CA THR A 98 8.31 -10.70 5.64
C THR A 98 6.88 -10.96 6.11
N LEU A 99 5.97 -11.17 5.17
CA LEU A 99 4.56 -11.35 5.46
C LEU A 99 4.31 -12.75 6.06
N PRO A 100 3.54 -12.87 7.16
CA PRO A 100 3.31 -14.14 7.84
C PRO A 100 2.20 -14.97 7.14
N PHE A 101 2.25 -15.05 5.82
CA PHE A 101 1.27 -15.76 5.01
C PHE A 101 1.97 -16.73 4.05
N GLU A 102 1.26 -17.76 3.64
CA GLU A 102 1.70 -18.73 2.65
C GLU A 102 1.78 -18.12 1.25
N ASP A 103 2.49 -18.77 0.34
CA ASP A 103 2.52 -18.43 -1.07
C ASP A 103 1.11 -18.55 -1.65
N ASP A 104 0.78 -17.74 -2.65
CA ASP A 104 -0.50 -17.78 -3.39
C ASP A 104 -1.75 -17.62 -2.51
N ALA A 105 -1.61 -17.02 -1.32
CA ALA A 105 -2.69 -16.93 -0.34
C ALA A 105 -3.79 -15.93 -0.71
N PHE A 106 -3.53 -14.94 -1.58
CA PHE A 106 -4.44 -13.82 -1.85
C PHE A 106 -4.70 -13.60 -3.33
N ASP A 107 -5.95 -13.28 -3.66
CA ASP A 107 -6.41 -12.97 -5.02
C ASP A 107 -6.23 -11.48 -5.36
N ALA A 108 -6.16 -10.63 -4.32
CA ALA A 108 -5.87 -9.21 -4.47
C ALA A 108 -5.03 -8.69 -3.30
N VAL A 109 -4.03 -7.85 -3.60
CA VAL A 109 -3.19 -7.18 -2.58
C VAL A 109 -3.22 -5.68 -2.78
N LEU A 110 -3.37 -4.92 -1.70
CA LEU A 110 -3.32 -3.45 -1.71
C LEU A 110 -2.07 -2.96 -1.00
N LEU A 111 -1.25 -2.19 -1.73
CA LEU A 111 -0.09 -1.44 -1.26
C LEU A 111 -0.39 0.06 -1.36
N HIS A 112 -1.20 0.58 -0.42
CA HIS A 112 -1.63 1.98 -0.44
C HIS A 112 -0.87 2.83 0.56
N LEU A 113 -0.03 3.76 0.07
CA LEU A 113 0.84 4.67 0.83
C LEU A 113 1.91 3.94 1.66
N VAL A 114 2.42 2.83 1.16
CA VAL A 114 3.38 1.95 1.82
C VAL A 114 4.78 2.07 1.22
N LEU A 115 4.91 1.98 -0.11
CA LEU A 115 6.20 1.88 -0.79
C LEU A 115 7.05 3.15 -0.64
N SER A 116 6.43 4.32 -0.45
CA SER A 116 7.16 5.56 -0.20
C SER A 116 7.72 5.68 1.23
N VAL A 117 7.31 4.82 2.16
CA VAL A 117 7.67 4.94 3.59
C VAL A 117 8.49 3.75 4.13
N VAL A 118 8.47 2.60 3.45
CA VAL A 118 9.27 1.43 3.83
C VAL A 118 10.74 1.63 3.50
N PRO A 119 11.68 1.02 4.25
CA PRO A 119 13.11 1.12 3.97
C PRO A 119 13.52 0.45 2.66
N ASP A 120 12.95 -0.70 2.34
CA ASP A 120 13.24 -1.52 1.16
C ASP A 120 11.92 -1.86 0.45
N PRO A 121 11.48 -1.03 -0.51
CA PRO A 121 10.23 -1.25 -1.22
C PRO A 121 10.30 -2.43 -2.20
N GLU A 122 11.48 -2.75 -2.74
CA GLU A 122 11.74 -3.89 -3.61
C GLU A 122 11.40 -5.19 -2.87
N ALA A 123 11.92 -5.38 -1.67
CA ALA A 123 11.61 -6.55 -0.84
C ALA A 123 10.11 -6.64 -0.47
N VAL A 124 9.43 -5.50 -0.31
CA VAL A 124 7.98 -5.49 -0.07
C VAL A 124 7.20 -5.93 -1.32
N VAL A 125 7.65 -5.53 -2.52
CA VAL A 125 7.02 -5.97 -3.77
C VAL A 125 7.27 -7.46 -4.01
N GLU A 126 8.47 -7.97 -3.74
CA GLU A 126 8.80 -9.40 -3.81
C GLU A 126 7.90 -10.24 -2.88
N GLU A 127 7.76 -9.84 -1.61
CA GLU A 127 6.87 -10.51 -0.66
C GLU A 127 5.39 -10.41 -1.08
N THR A 128 4.98 -9.27 -1.62
CA THR A 128 3.63 -9.11 -2.19
C THR A 128 3.40 -10.09 -3.33
N THR A 129 4.39 -10.26 -4.20
CA THR A 129 4.32 -11.20 -5.33
C THR A 129 4.25 -12.64 -4.86
N ARG A 130 5.02 -13.00 -3.83
CA ARG A 130 5.01 -14.36 -3.25
C ARG A 130 3.65 -14.76 -2.71
N VAL A 131 2.98 -13.86 -1.98
CA VAL A 131 1.66 -14.15 -1.38
C VAL A 131 0.50 -13.98 -2.35
N LEU A 132 0.74 -13.42 -3.53
CA LEU A 132 -0.27 -13.19 -4.57
C LEU A 132 -0.50 -14.46 -5.38
N SER A 133 -1.75 -14.87 -5.58
CA SER A 133 -2.10 -16.00 -6.44
C SER A 133 -1.71 -15.73 -7.92
N PRO A 134 -1.50 -16.78 -8.74
CA PRO A 134 -1.09 -16.63 -10.14
C PRO A 134 -2.03 -15.76 -10.99
N ASP A 135 -3.33 -15.78 -10.69
CA ASP A 135 -4.33 -14.93 -11.36
C ASP A 135 -4.64 -13.65 -10.57
N GLY A 136 -3.84 -13.34 -9.58
CA GLY A 136 -4.06 -12.26 -8.63
C GLY A 136 -3.81 -10.87 -9.22
N ARG A 137 -4.13 -9.86 -8.43
CA ARG A 137 -3.99 -8.45 -8.81
C ARG A 137 -3.43 -7.63 -7.65
N VAL A 138 -2.51 -6.71 -7.95
CA VAL A 138 -1.97 -5.76 -6.96
C VAL A 138 -2.43 -4.35 -7.28
N SER A 139 -2.97 -3.65 -6.29
CA SER A 139 -3.22 -2.22 -6.35
C SER A 139 -2.13 -1.47 -5.61
N ILE A 140 -1.39 -0.62 -6.31
CA ILE A 140 -0.36 0.25 -5.74
C ILE A 140 -0.85 1.69 -5.85
N TYR A 141 -1.05 2.37 -4.71
CA TYR A 141 -1.41 3.78 -4.67
C TYR A 141 -0.45 4.54 -3.78
N ASP A 142 0.46 5.32 -4.37
CA ASP A 142 1.48 6.05 -3.63
C ASP A 142 2.02 7.24 -4.43
N LYS A 143 2.96 7.95 -3.83
CA LYS A 143 3.72 9.05 -4.43
C LYS A 143 4.93 8.48 -5.15
N PHE A 144 4.95 8.61 -6.48
CA PHE A 144 6.11 8.21 -7.27
C PHE A 144 6.67 9.37 -8.07
N ALA A 145 7.98 9.36 -8.26
CA ALA A 145 8.62 10.23 -9.25
C ALA A 145 8.32 9.69 -10.66
N PRO A 146 8.20 10.56 -11.67
CA PRO A 146 8.20 10.10 -13.05
C PRO A 146 9.48 9.30 -13.36
N ALA A 147 9.36 8.18 -14.10
CA ALA A 147 10.52 7.37 -14.46
C ALA A 147 11.45 8.09 -15.45
N ASP A 148 10.86 8.89 -16.37
CA ASP A 148 11.54 9.47 -17.52
C ASP A 148 11.92 10.95 -17.33
N ALA A 149 11.80 11.49 -16.11
CA ALA A 149 12.11 12.89 -15.83
C ALA A 149 12.77 13.07 -14.47
N ASP A 150 13.75 13.95 -14.42
CA ASP A 150 14.33 14.39 -13.14
C ASP A 150 13.23 14.98 -12.24
N PRO A 151 13.26 14.66 -10.94
CA PRO A 151 12.34 15.27 -9.99
C PRO A 151 12.41 16.79 -10.06
N SER A 152 11.26 17.46 -10.12
CA SER A 152 11.19 18.92 -10.16
C SER A 152 12.00 19.53 -9.00
N LEU A 153 12.52 20.75 -9.19
CA LEU A 153 13.28 21.45 -8.15
C LEU A 153 12.49 21.52 -6.82
N ALA A 154 11.19 21.75 -6.91
CA ALA A 154 10.29 21.76 -5.75
C ALA A 154 10.29 20.40 -5.01
N ARG A 155 10.23 19.27 -5.73
CA ARG A 155 10.33 17.92 -5.14
C ARG A 155 11.70 17.69 -4.51
N ARG A 156 12.79 18.11 -5.19
CA ARG A 156 14.16 17.94 -4.67
C ARG A 156 14.38 18.70 -3.36
N VAL A 157 13.85 19.92 -3.27
CA VAL A 157 13.95 20.76 -2.05
C VAL A 157 13.04 20.25 -0.94
N ALA A 158 11.82 19.78 -1.27
CA ALA A 158 10.87 19.28 -0.28
C ALA A 158 11.21 17.86 0.25
N ASN A 159 11.92 17.05 -0.54
CA ASN A 159 12.14 15.64 -0.23
C ASN A 159 12.90 15.38 1.09
N PRO A 160 13.96 16.12 1.48
CA PRO A 160 14.63 15.91 2.77
C PRO A 160 13.67 16.06 3.96
N VAL A 161 12.78 17.06 3.90
CA VAL A 161 11.74 17.27 4.93
C VAL A 161 10.66 16.19 4.85
N ALA A 162 10.24 15.81 3.64
CA ALA A 162 9.26 14.75 3.44
C ALA A 162 9.80 13.40 3.96
N ARG A 163 11.05 13.05 3.69
CA ARG A 163 11.70 11.83 4.21
C ARG A 163 11.79 11.82 5.74
N LEU A 164 12.06 12.95 6.36
CA LEU A 164 12.09 13.08 7.81
C LEU A 164 10.68 12.90 8.41
N LEU A 165 9.66 13.44 7.75
CA LEU A 165 8.29 13.48 8.27
C LEU A 165 7.46 12.27 7.86
N PHE A 166 7.47 11.84 6.60
CA PHE A 166 6.48 10.87 6.11
C PHE A 166 6.92 9.92 4.99
N ALA A 167 7.65 10.37 3.94
CA ALA A 167 7.82 9.59 2.73
C ALA A 167 8.95 10.09 1.83
N ASP A 168 9.53 9.20 1.04
CA ASP A 168 10.41 9.58 -0.06
C ASP A 168 9.58 9.95 -1.31
N LEU A 169 9.66 11.20 -1.73
CA LEU A 169 8.91 11.74 -2.88
C LEU A 169 9.58 11.45 -4.24
N ASN A 170 10.83 10.96 -4.22
CA ASN A 170 11.65 10.83 -5.42
C ASN A 170 11.84 9.37 -5.87
N ARG A 171 11.14 8.42 -5.26
CA ARG A 171 11.22 7.00 -5.66
C ARG A 171 10.42 6.78 -6.93
N PRO A 172 11.00 6.26 -8.02
CA PRO A 172 10.25 5.75 -9.16
C PRO A 172 9.65 4.38 -8.82
N LEU A 173 8.51 4.03 -9.45
CA LEU A 173 7.87 2.72 -9.26
C LEU A 173 8.56 1.64 -10.08
N GLU A 174 9.03 1.97 -11.26
CA GLU A 174 9.55 1.05 -12.26
C GLU A 174 10.66 0.12 -11.72
N PRO A 175 11.71 0.63 -11.04
CA PRO A 175 12.74 -0.24 -10.48
C PRO A 175 12.22 -1.22 -9.42
N MET A 176 11.18 -0.85 -8.66
CA MET A 176 10.62 -1.69 -7.61
C MET A 176 9.87 -2.90 -8.17
N VAL A 177 9.30 -2.76 -9.38
CA VAL A 177 8.53 -3.81 -10.03
C VAL A 177 9.39 -4.62 -11.02
N ALA A 178 10.41 -4.00 -11.62
CA ALA A 178 11.24 -4.60 -12.69
C ALA A 178 11.99 -5.88 -12.28
N GLY A 179 12.22 -6.10 -10.98
CA GLY A 179 12.84 -7.33 -10.46
C GLY A 179 11.86 -8.45 -10.12
N THR A 180 10.56 -8.23 -10.32
CA THR A 180 9.50 -9.17 -9.96
C THR A 180 8.71 -9.60 -11.20
N PRO A 181 8.04 -10.77 -11.18
CA PRO A 181 7.16 -11.19 -12.26
C PRO A 181 5.81 -10.47 -12.21
N LEU A 182 5.83 -9.13 -12.11
CA LEU A 182 4.63 -8.29 -12.12
C LEU A 182 4.66 -7.33 -13.31
N ASP A 183 3.63 -7.40 -14.15
CA ASP A 183 3.41 -6.45 -15.23
C ASP A 183 2.44 -5.35 -14.83
N VAL A 184 2.79 -4.10 -15.14
CA VAL A 184 1.92 -2.94 -14.94
C VAL A 184 0.83 -2.93 -15.99
N ALA A 185 -0.38 -3.31 -15.60
CA ALA A 185 -1.54 -3.39 -16.49
C ALA A 185 -2.23 -2.03 -16.71
N ARG A 186 -2.27 -1.18 -15.69
CA ARG A 186 -2.97 0.14 -15.72
C ARG A 186 -2.28 1.13 -14.80
N ARG A 187 -2.23 2.41 -15.22
CA ARG A 187 -1.70 3.51 -14.41
C ARG A 187 -2.58 4.77 -14.56
N GLU A 188 -2.80 5.49 -13.46
CA GLU A 188 -3.45 6.80 -13.44
C GLU A 188 -2.78 7.71 -12.43
N SER A 189 -2.55 8.97 -12.83
CA SER A 189 -1.96 10.00 -11.98
C SER A 189 -3.01 10.93 -11.40
N PHE A 190 -2.79 11.37 -10.15
CA PHE A 190 -3.66 12.27 -9.38
C PHE A 190 -2.86 13.46 -8.84
N LEU A 191 -3.56 14.53 -8.48
CA LEU A 191 -2.98 15.73 -7.86
C LEU A 191 -1.76 16.26 -8.63
N GLY A 192 -1.93 16.45 -9.96
CA GLY A 192 -0.85 16.98 -10.81
C GLY A 192 0.35 16.02 -10.97
N GLY A 193 0.12 14.69 -10.89
CA GLY A 193 1.18 13.69 -11.04
C GLY A 193 1.93 13.37 -9.74
N LEU A 194 1.51 13.93 -8.60
CA LEU A 194 2.15 13.64 -7.30
C LEU A 194 1.85 12.23 -6.80
N TYR A 195 0.62 11.76 -7.02
CA TYR A 195 0.16 10.42 -6.65
C TYR A 195 -0.18 9.62 -7.88
N THR A 196 0.07 8.33 -7.82
CA THR A 196 -0.22 7.39 -8.91
C THR A 196 -0.94 6.16 -8.36
N ALA A 197 -2.02 5.76 -9.01
CA ALA A 197 -2.64 4.47 -8.83
C ALA A 197 -2.22 3.54 -9.97
N THR A 198 -1.70 2.40 -9.63
CA THR A 198 -1.22 1.37 -10.56
C THR A 198 -1.87 0.05 -10.23
N VAL A 199 -2.34 -0.67 -11.22
CA VAL A 199 -2.72 -2.08 -11.10
C VAL A 199 -1.66 -2.92 -11.82
N ALA A 200 -1.07 -3.87 -11.11
CA ALA A 200 -0.14 -4.85 -11.64
C ALA A 200 -0.72 -6.27 -11.52
N ARG A 201 -0.23 -7.18 -12.35
CA ARG A 201 -0.62 -8.59 -12.37
C ARG A 201 0.63 -9.45 -12.58
N PRO A 202 0.63 -10.72 -12.15
CA PRO A 202 1.69 -11.64 -12.52
C PRO A 202 1.88 -11.69 -14.04
N SER A 203 3.12 -11.66 -14.46
CA SER A 203 3.49 -11.85 -15.88
C SER A 203 3.08 -13.26 -16.33
N VAL A 204 2.45 -13.36 -17.47
CA VAL A 204 2.17 -14.66 -18.07
C VAL A 204 3.48 -15.12 -18.72
N GLU A 205 4.10 -16.18 -18.20
CA GLU A 205 5.16 -16.86 -18.93
C GLU A 205 4.56 -17.47 -20.20
N GLU A 206 5.04 -17.01 -21.37
CA GLU A 206 4.74 -17.62 -22.67
C GLU A 206 5.55 -18.91 -22.87
#